data_9f4ace6095866f1215391a8f4e8ea573
#
_entry.id   9f4ace6095866f1215391a8f4e8ea573
#
_cell.length_a   1.000
_cell.length_b   1.000
_cell.length_c   1.000
_cell.angle_alpha   90.00
_cell.angle_beta   90.00
_cell.angle_gamma   90.00
#
_symmetry.space_group_name_H-M   'P 1'
#
loop_
_entity.id
_entity.type
_entity.pdbx_description
1 polymer ?
#
loop_
_entity_poly.entity_id
_entity_poly.type
_entity_poly.pdbx_seq_one_letter_code
_entity_poly.pdbx_strand_id
1 'polypeptide(L)'
;MTATWGMSRWEQMFGVATNMSLTYEQRREILMAKLRGQGTTTRKMIEDTAVAFSGGEVKVIEDNPNHLFVIRFVGIKGIPRNMQAFMTMLEDIKPAHLAYRFEYRYTIWREVKPYTWGQMRPMTWSEIRTLKEA
;
A
#
# COMPACT_ATOMS: atom_id res chain seq x y z
N MET A 1 4.74 9.89 -21.64
CA MET A 1 3.48 9.70 -22.36
C MET A 1 2.54 10.82 -22.04
N THR A 2 2.18 11.65 -23.00
CA THR A 2 1.40 12.88 -22.81
C THR A 2 -0.03 12.79 -23.33
N ALA A 3 -0.52 11.57 -23.65
CA ALA A 3 -1.87 11.36 -24.16
C ALA A 3 -2.92 11.70 -23.08
N THR A 4 -3.73 12.70 -23.38
CA THR A 4 -4.89 13.09 -22.55
C THR A 4 -6.22 12.68 -23.17
N TRP A 5 -6.23 12.49 -24.50
CA TRP A 5 -7.39 12.04 -25.24
C TRP A 5 -7.57 10.52 -25.12
N GLY A 6 -8.80 10.07 -25.13
CA GLY A 6 -9.11 8.65 -25.06
C GLY A 6 -8.89 7.97 -23.70
N MET A 7 -8.58 8.72 -22.63
CA MET A 7 -8.37 8.16 -21.29
C MET A 7 -9.59 7.36 -20.81
N SER A 8 -10.78 7.88 -20.97
CA SER A 8 -12.02 7.19 -20.60
C SER A 8 -12.24 5.88 -21.35
N ARG A 9 -11.83 5.84 -22.63
CA ARG A 9 -11.88 4.62 -23.45
C ARG A 9 -10.89 3.57 -22.94
N TRP A 10 -9.67 3.98 -22.57
CA TRP A 10 -8.67 3.11 -21.99
C TRP A 10 -9.10 2.57 -20.62
N GLU A 11 -9.66 3.43 -19.76
CA GLU A 11 -10.23 3.04 -18.48
C GLU A 11 -11.33 1.99 -18.65
N GLN A 12 -12.23 2.20 -19.61
CA GLN A 12 -13.29 1.25 -19.90
C GLN A 12 -12.73 -0.10 -20.42
N MET A 13 -11.71 -0.09 -21.27
CA MET A 13 -11.08 -1.31 -21.77
C MET A 13 -10.40 -2.12 -20.67
N PHE A 14 -9.82 -1.44 -19.65
CA PHE A 14 -9.15 -2.11 -18.53
C PHE A 14 -10.05 -2.34 -17.32
N GLY A 15 -11.34 -2.04 -17.43
CA GLY A 15 -12.30 -2.22 -16.33
C GLY A 15 -12.06 -1.30 -15.14
N VAL A 16 -11.47 -0.13 -15.40
CA VAL A 16 -11.24 0.91 -14.38
C VAL A 16 -12.39 1.91 -14.42
N ALA A 17 -12.98 2.21 -13.27
CA ALA A 17 -14.03 3.22 -13.18
C ALA A 17 -13.48 4.62 -13.53
N THR A 18 -14.11 5.28 -14.48
CA THR A 18 -13.73 6.64 -14.87
C THR A 18 -14.08 7.63 -13.75
N ASN A 19 -13.07 8.28 -13.19
CA ASN A 19 -13.25 9.31 -12.18
C ASN A 19 -12.74 10.66 -12.70
N MET A 20 -13.66 11.52 -13.05
CA MET A 20 -13.37 12.85 -13.60
C MET A 20 -12.81 13.84 -12.57
N SER A 21 -12.85 13.51 -11.28
CA SER A 21 -12.26 14.33 -10.22
C SER A 21 -10.73 14.18 -10.10
N LEU A 22 -10.17 13.12 -10.70
CA LEU A 22 -8.74 12.88 -10.72
C LEU A 22 -8.06 13.62 -11.87
N THR A 23 -6.81 14.03 -11.65
CA THR A 23 -6.00 14.63 -12.71
C THR A 23 -5.64 13.59 -13.78
N TYR A 24 -5.32 14.05 -14.98
CA TYR A 24 -4.88 13.14 -16.05
C TYR A 24 -3.64 12.34 -15.70
N GLU A 25 -2.75 12.89 -14.90
CA GLU A 25 -1.57 12.19 -14.41
C GLU A 25 -1.94 11.02 -13.49
N GLN A 26 -2.79 11.26 -12.52
CA GLN A 26 -3.28 10.23 -11.61
C GLN A 26 -4.04 9.11 -12.33
N ARG A 27 -4.91 9.48 -13.27
CA ARG A 27 -5.63 8.52 -14.11
C ARG A 27 -4.67 7.68 -14.96
N ARG A 28 -3.64 8.30 -15.52
CA ARG A 28 -2.58 7.63 -16.29
C ARG A 28 -1.77 6.67 -15.42
N GLU A 29 -1.42 7.05 -14.21
CA GLU A 29 -0.72 6.20 -13.25
C GLU A 29 -1.55 4.95 -12.90
N ILE A 30 -2.85 5.10 -12.68
CA ILE A 30 -3.77 3.98 -12.43
C ILE A 30 -3.80 3.02 -13.63
N LEU A 31 -3.91 3.54 -14.85
CA LEU A 31 -3.87 2.72 -16.06
C LEU A 31 -2.54 2.00 -16.24
N MET A 32 -1.42 2.69 -16.00
CA MET A 32 -0.09 2.08 -16.09
C MET A 32 0.10 1.00 -15.00
N ALA A 33 -0.40 1.22 -13.80
CA ALA A 33 -0.39 0.23 -12.74
C ALA A 33 -1.21 -1.00 -13.12
N LYS A 34 -2.39 -0.82 -13.70
CA LYS A 34 -3.25 -1.91 -14.18
C LYS A 34 -2.57 -2.71 -15.30
N LEU A 35 -1.94 -2.04 -16.25
CA LEU A 35 -1.19 -2.68 -17.33
C LEU A 35 -0.02 -3.52 -16.81
N ARG A 36 0.73 -3.01 -15.87
CA ARG A 36 1.84 -3.74 -15.23
C ARG A 36 1.34 -4.93 -14.43
N GLY A 37 0.14 -4.84 -13.86
CA GLY A 37 -0.50 -5.89 -13.08
C GLY A 37 -1.07 -7.06 -13.88
N GLN A 38 -1.06 -7.04 -15.20
CA GLN A 38 -1.64 -8.09 -16.04
C GLN A 38 -0.73 -9.31 -16.27
N GLY A 39 0.42 -9.37 -15.64
CA GLY A 39 1.32 -10.53 -15.70
C GLY A 39 1.02 -11.59 -14.64
N THR A 40 1.86 -12.62 -14.58
CA THR A 40 1.86 -13.59 -13.49
C THR A 40 2.11 -12.87 -12.16
N THR A 41 1.24 -13.08 -11.19
CA THR A 41 1.39 -12.49 -9.86
C THR A 41 2.61 -13.09 -9.16
N THR A 42 3.64 -12.28 -8.98
CA THR A 42 4.84 -12.65 -8.26
C THR A 42 4.92 -11.90 -6.94
N ARG A 43 5.66 -12.48 -5.99
CA ARG A 43 5.98 -11.82 -4.72
C ARG A 43 6.52 -10.41 -4.92
N LYS A 44 7.48 -10.26 -5.84
CA LYS A 44 8.08 -8.95 -6.14
C LYS A 44 7.06 -7.94 -6.66
N MET A 45 6.14 -8.36 -7.50
CA MET A 45 5.07 -7.49 -8.02
C MET A 45 4.17 -6.98 -6.90
N ILE A 46 3.83 -7.83 -5.92
CA ILE A 46 3.05 -7.43 -4.75
C ILE A 46 3.85 -6.46 -3.87
N GLU A 47 5.14 -6.71 -3.65
CA GLU A 47 6.04 -5.82 -2.90
C GLU A 47 6.14 -4.45 -3.57
N ASP A 48 6.42 -4.39 -4.87
CA ASP A 48 6.57 -3.15 -5.62
C ASP A 48 5.25 -2.34 -5.64
N THR A 49 4.12 -3.02 -5.76
CA THR A 49 2.80 -2.41 -5.69
C THR A 49 2.53 -1.85 -4.28
N ALA A 50 2.82 -2.62 -3.25
CA ALA A 50 2.63 -2.20 -1.86
C ALA A 50 3.52 -1.00 -1.50
N VAL A 51 4.76 -0.96 -1.98
CA VAL A 51 5.67 0.19 -1.83
C VAL A 51 5.08 1.43 -2.50
N ALA A 52 4.53 1.31 -3.70
CA ALA A 52 3.92 2.43 -4.42
C ALA A 52 2.74 3.05 -3.66
N PHE A 53 1.90 2.21 -3.00
CA PHE A 53 0.75 2.68 -2.23
C PHE A 53 1.11 3.18 -0.83
N SER A 54 2.09 2.57 -0.18
CA SER A 54 2.47 2.91 1.19
C SER A 54 3.51 4.01 1.28
N GLY A 55 4.31 4.19 0.23
CA GLY A 55 5.44 5.13 0.23
C GLY A 55 6.62 4.68 1.10
N GLY A 56 6.64 3.44 1.57
CA GLY A 56 7.70 2.89 2.41
C GLY A 56 8.04 1.45 2.07
N GLU A 57 9.10 0.93 2.67
CA GLU A 57 9.55 -0.44 2.45
C GLU A 57 8.49 -1.45 2.91
N VAL A 58 8.20 -2.41 2.07
CA VAL A 58 7.26 -3.50 2.33
C VAL A 58 7.94 -4.83 2.03
N LYS A 59 7.66 -5.83 2.84
CA LYS A 59 8.10 -7.22 2.62
C LYS A 59 6.91 -8.14 2.55
N VAL A 60 6.92 -9.04 1.59
CA VAL A 60 5.93 -10.11 1.47
C VAL A 60 6.55 -11.42 1.94
N ILE A 61 5.89 -12.08 2.86
CA ILE A 61 6.29 -13.37 3.43
C ILE A 61 5.25 -14.39 2.99
N GLU A 62 5.70 -15.42 2.29
CA GLU A 62 4.82 -16.50 1.85
C GLU A 62 4.68 -17.56 2.96
N ASP A 63 3.45 -17.92 3.28
CA ASP A 63 3.11 -19.02 4.19
C ASP A 63 2.38 -20.10 3.40
N ASN A 64 3.14 -20.92 2.72
CA ASN A 64 2.63 -21.96 1.83
C ASN A 64 1.75 -22.99 2.53
N PRO A 65 2.09 -23.48 3.76
CA PRO A 65 1.25 -24.45 4.46
C PRO A 65 -0.18 -23.96 4.74
N ASN A 66 -0.34 -22.66 4.97
CA ASN A 66 -1.64 -22.05 5.29
C ASN A 66 -2.31 -21.40 4.07
N HIS A 67 -1.69 -21.50 2.88
CA HIS A 67 -2.17 -20.85 1.65
C HIS A 67 -2.42 -19.35 1.81
N LEU A 68 -1.53 -18.66 2.54
CA LEU A 68 -1.60 -17.22 2.75
C LEU A 68 -0.24 -16.56 2.55
N PHE A 69 -0.28 -15.27 2.33
CA PHE A 69 0.92 -14.43 2.36
C PHE A 69 0.71 -13.24 3.29
N VAL A 70 1.79 -12.84 3.94
CA VAL A 70 1.79 -11.74 4.90
C VAL A 70 2.49 -10.54 4.27
N ILE A 71 1.82 -9.42 4.25
CA ILE A 71 2.36 -8.15 3.78
C ILE A 71 2.76 -7.34 5.01
N ARG A 72 4.08 -7.24 5.23
CA ARG A 72 4.66 -6.53 6.37
C ARG A 72 5.17 -5.16 5.95
N PHE A 73 4.57 -4.13 6.51
CA PHE A 73 5.02 -2.75 6.33
C PHE A 73 6.20 -2.47 7.27
N VAL A 74 7.38 -2.28 6.69
CA VAL A 74 8.64 -2.08 7.44
C VAL A 74 9.02 -0.60 7.50
N GLY A 75 8.88 0.10 6.40
CA GLY A 75 9.31 1.49 6.25
C GLY A 75 8.36 2.53 6.84
N ILE A 76 7.14 2.15 7.21
CA ILE A 76 6.13 3.06 7.77
C ILE A 76 5.64 2.50 9.10
N LYS A 77 5.50 3.40 10.09
CA LYS A 77 4.83 3.09 11.35
C LYS A 77 3.34 3.39 11.23
N GLY A 78 2.50 2.45 11.64
CA GLY A 78 1.06 2.57 11.56
C GLY A 78 0.46 2.13 10.22
N ILE A 79 -0.77 2.55 9.98
CA ILE A 79 -1.55 2.16 8.79
C ILE A 79 -1.31 3.18 7.68
N PRO A 80 -0.90 2.75 6.46
CA PRO A 80 -0.79 3.65 5.31
C PRO A 80 -2.12 4.33 4.96
N ARG A 81 -2.04 5.55 4.44
CA ARG A 81 -3.25 6.35 4.13
C ARG A 81 -4.14 5.72 3.05
N ASN A 82 -3.53 5.08 2.07
CA ASN A 82 -4.24 4.55 0.90
C ASN A 82 -4.55 3.05 1.02
N MET A 83 -4.74 2.52 2.23
CA MET A 83 -4.98 1.09 2.46
C MET A 83 -6.19 0.56 1.70
N GLN A 84 -7.27 1.33 1.64
CA GLN A 84 -8.48 0.89 0.95
C GLN A 84 -8.25 0.67 -0.55
N ALA A 85 -7.58 1.59 -1.20
CA ALA A 85 -7.21 1.47 -2.62
C ALA A 85 -6.24 0.30 -2.85
N PHE A 86 -5.29 0.11 -1.95
CA PHE A 86 -4.36 -1.01 -1.98
C PHE A 86 -5.07 -2.36 -1.80
N MET A 87 -6.00 -2.46 -0.86
CA MET A 87 -6.80 -3.68 -0.65
C MET A 87 -7.62 -4.04 -1.89
N THR A 88 -8.28 -3.06 -2.50
CA THR A 88 -9.06 -3.28 -3.73
C THR A 88 -8.17 -3.80 -4.87
N MET A 89 -7.01 -3.17 -5.06
CA MET A 89 -6.06 -3.60 -6.08
C MET A 89 -5.47 -4.99 -5.78
N LEU A 90 -5.19 -5.27 -4.52
CA LEU A 90 -4.67 -6.58 -4.10
C LEU A 90 -5.68 -7.71 -4.34
N GLU A 91 -6.98 -7.45 -4.12
CA GLU A 91 -8.04 -8.41 -4.46
C GLU A 91 -8.09 -8.72 -5.96
N ASP A 92 -7.81 -7.73 -6.80
CA ASP A 92 -7.78 -7.91 -8.26
C ASP A 92 -6.57 -8.73 -8.74
N ILE A 93 -5.42 -8.57 -8.10
CA ILE A 93 -4.15 -9.18 -8.57
C ILE A 93 -3.79 -10.49 -7.86
N LYS A 94 -4.32 -10.73 -6.65
CA LYS A 94 -3.97 -11.95 -5.91
C LYS A 94 -4.52 -13.20 -6.57
N PRO A 95 -3.81 -14.34 -6.49
CA PRO A 95 -4.38 -15.63 -6.86
C PRO A 95 -5.61 -15.96 -6.00
N ALA A 96 -6.67 -16.51 -6.60
CA ALA A 96 -7.94 -16.77 -5.92
C ALA A 96 -7.83 -17.75 -4.74
N HIS A 97 -6.86 -18.66 -4.77
CA HIS A 97 -6.63 -19.68 -3.74
C HIS A 97 -5.80 -19.19 -2.55
N LEU A 98 -5.22 -17.98 -2.61
CA LEU A 98 -4.41 -17.42 -1.54
C LEU A 98 -5.17 -16.37 -0.74
N ALA A 99 -5.05 -16.46 0.58
CA ALA A 99 -5.44 -15.41 1.50
C ALA A 99 -4.27 -14.45 1.77
N TYR A 100 -4.57 -13.30 2.31
CA TYR A 100 -3.53 -12.34 2.71
C TYR A 100 -3.80 -11.79 4.09
N ARG A 101 -2.72 -11.36 4.75
CA ARG A 101 -2.74 -10.74 6.06
C ARG A 101 -1.80 -9.54 6.06
N PHE A 102 -2.17 -8.47 6.77
CA PHE A 102 -1.31 -7.29 6.97
C PHE A 102 -0.66 -7.33 8.34
N GLU A 103 0.62 -6.99 8.37
CA GLU A 103 1.38 -6.72 9.60
C GLU A 103 1.90 -5.29 9.57
N TYR A 104 1.53 -4.50 10.58
CA TYR A 104 1.95 -3.12 10.71
C TYR A 104 3.05 -3.00 11.76
N ARG A 105 3.99 -2.10 11.52
CA ARG A 105 5.00 -1.73 12.50
C ARG A 105 4.50 -0.57 13.32
N TYR A 106 4.60 -0.68 14.63
CA TYR A 106 4.32 0.38 15.58
C TYR A 106 5.56 0.70 16.42
N THR A 107 5.55 1.86 17.05
CA THR A 107 6.59 2.27 18.00
C THR A 107 6.65 1.31 19.18
N ILE A 108 7.84 0.83 19.51
CA ILE A 108 8.10 -0.03 20.68
C ILE A 108 8.66 0.81 21.83
N TRP A 109 8.56 0.30 23.07
CA TRP A 109 9.03 1.00 24.26
C TRP A 109 10.50 1.43 24.20
N ARG A 110 11.36 0.70 23.50
CA ARG A 110 12.76 1.08 23.29
C ARG A 110 12.90 2.39 22.53
N GLU A 111 12.03 2.66 21.58
CA GLU A 111 12.02 3.87 20.77
C GLU A 111 11.42 5.06 21.53
N VAL A 112 10.55 4.80 22.50
CA VAL A 112 9.92 5.82 23.35
C VAL A 112 10.81 6.22 24.54
N LYS A 113 11.66 5.32 25.01
CA LYS A 113 12.51 5.49 26.19
C LYS A 113 13.35 6.78 26.23
N PRO A 114 13.92 7.29 25.11
CA PRO A 114 14.66 8.56 25.14
C PRO A 114 13.79 9.80 25.34
N TYR A 115 12.46 9.69 25.22
CA TYR A 115 11.55 10.80 25.41
C TYR A 115 11.10 10.95 26.87
N THR A 116 11.01 12.19 27.35
CA THR A 116 10.49 12.48 28.69
C THR A 116 8.96 12.56 28.68
N TRP A 117 8.33 12.35 29.83
CA TRP A 117 6.88 12.53 29.98
C TRP A 117 6.38 13.92 29.57
N GLY A 118 7.19 14.96 29.83
CA GLY A 118 6.87 16.32 29.40
C GLY A 118 6.80 16.50 27.90
N GLN A 119 7.62 15.76 27.16
CA GLN A 119 7.61 15.76 25.67
C GLN A 119 6.48 14.93 25.08
N MET A 120 6.08 13.86 25.76
CA MET A 120 5.01 12.96 25.32
C MET A 120 3.60 13.43 25.72
N ARG A 121 3.49 14.24 26.76
CA ARG A 121 2.21 14.69 27.32
C ARG A 121 1.26 15.37 26.32
N PRO A 122 1.73 16.23 25.37
CA PRO A 122 0.87 16.81 24.36
C PRO A 122 0.52 15.85 23.21
N MET A 123 1.13 14.66 23.14
CA MET A 123 0.92 13.70 22.08
C MET A 123 -0.25 12.77 22.39
N THR A 124 -1.04 12.45 21.36
CA THR A 124 -2.05 11.40 21.43
C THR A 124 -1.41 10.01 21.34
N TRP A 125 -2.13 8.98 21.81
CA TRP A 125 -1.67 7.59 21.66
C TRP A 125 -1.41 7.18 20.20
N SER A 126 -2.19 7.73 19.30
CA SER A 126 -2.02 7.51 17.85
C SER A 126 -0.68 8.06 17.36
N GLU A 127 -0.30 9.26 17.79
CA GLU A 127 0.97 9.91 17.47
C GLU A 127 2.16 9.17 18.07
N ILE A 128 2.05 8.70 19.31
CA ILE A 128 3.08 7.90 19.98
C ILE A 128 3.30 6.57 19.24
N ARG A 129 2.24 5.91 18.78
CA ARG A 129 2.33 4.66 18.02
C ARG A 129 3.07 4.78 16.70
N THR A 130 3.02 5.96 16.09
CA THR A 130 3.60 6.24 14.77
C THR A 130 4.80 7.18 14.86
N LEU A 131 5.39 7.34 16.05
CA LEU A 131 6.51 8.24 16.29
C LEU A 131 7.66 7.92 15.32
N LYS A 132 8.06 8.92 14.55
CA LYS A 132 9.24 8.82 13.70
C LYS A 132 10.45 9.20 14.54
N GLU A 133 11.50 8.43 14.43
CA GLU A 133 12.80 8.82 14.96
C GLU A 133 13.22 10.13 14.32
N ALA A 134 13.49 11.08 15.16
CA ALA A 134 14.01 12.35 14.71
C ALA A 134 15.46 12.22 14.23
#